data_d706db2f9c38a7faee00159f8bf25366
#
_entry.id   d706db2f9c38a7faee00159f8bf25366
#
_cell.length_a   1.000
_cell.length_b   1.000
_cell.length_c   1.000
_cell.angle_alpha   90.00
_cell.angle_beta   90.00
_cell.angle_gamma   90.00
#
_symmetry.space_group_name_H-M   'P 1'
#
loop_
_entity.id
_entity.type
_entity.pdbx_description
1 polymer ?
#
loop_
_entity_poly.entity_id
_entity_poly.type
_entity_poly.pdbx_seq_one_letter_code
_entity_poly.pdbx_strand_id
1 'polypeptide(L)'
;QNARQLLNAMARRADRHPPKPGTSPAESFHFHRQTQSRRARILGMLLVPLEEDYEIPLRRAPDLRLACTEAYGPGEGQALVSLRELLGLVGAHEWRKNGIVVPALGDRIHPHYGVFSPIRSEYVDLVADAPLPSNALAFDIGTGTGVLAAILARRGIARIVATDQDPRALTCARANLERLGLTDRVEVVQA
;
A
#
# COMPACT_ATOMS: atom_id res chain seq x y z
N GLN A 1 -5.06 -7.93 -21.80
CA GLN A 1 -5.62 -9.23 -21.39
C GLN A 1 -4.58 -10.34 -21.49
N ASN A 2 -3.93 -10.52 -22.65
CA ASN A 2 -2.94 -11.58 -22.88
C ASN A 2 -1.74 -11.52 -21.93
N ALA A 3 -1.22 -10.32 -21.63
CA ALA A 3 -0.12 -10.15 -20.70
C ALA A 3 -0.45 -10.64 -19.27
N ARG A 4 -1.68 -10.39 -18.79
CA ARG A 4 -2.14 -10.93 -17.49
C ARG A 4 -2.27 -12.46 -17.54
N GLN A 5 -2.74 -13.02 -18.63
CA GLN A 5 -2.82 -14.49 -18.80
C GLN A 5 -1.42 -15.12 -18.78
N LEU A 6 -0.45 -14.49 -19.43
CA LEU A 6 0.95 -14.93 -19.41
C LEU A 6 1.52 -14.86 -17.99
N LEU A 7 1.34 -13.75 -17.28
CA LEU A 7 1.78 -13.61 -15.89
C LEU A 7 1.17 -14.69 -14.98
N ASN A 8 -0.13 -14.98 -15.14
CA ASN A 8 -0.80 -16.03 -14.39
C ASN A 8 -0.26 -17.43 -14.74
N ALA A 9 0.08 -17.69 -16.00
CA ALA A 9 0.70 -18.94 -16.42
C ALA A 9 2.10 -19.10 -15.83
N MET A 10 2.90 -18.02 -15.80
CA MET A 10 4.22 -17.99 -15.14
C MET A 10 4.09 -18.26 -13.65
N ALA A 11 3.11 -17.64 -12.98
CA ALA A 11 2.84 -17.87 -11.56
C ALA A 11 2.52 -19.35 -11.29
N ARG A 12 1.55 -19.92 -12.01
CA ARG A 12 1.20 -21.35 -11.88
C ARG A 12 2.40 -22.27 -12.11
N ARG A 13 3.30 -21.92 -13.05
CA ARG A 13 4.50 -22.72 -13.31
C ARG A 13 5.51 -22.59 -12.15
N ALA A 14 5.70 -21.40 -11.59
CA ALA A 14 6.57 -21.19 -10.45
C ALA A 14 6.06 -21.94 -9.20
N ASP A 15 4.74 -22.01 -9.00
CA ASP A 15 4.08 -22.63 -7.86
C ASP A 15 4.05 -24.18 -7.93
N ARG A 16 4.42 -24.79 -9.08
CA ARG A 16 4.54 -26.25 -9.21
C ARG A 16 5.68 -26.85 -8.37
N HIS A 17 6.61 -26.03 -7.92
CA HIS A 17 7.74 -26.47 -7.09
C HIS A 17 7.60 -25.83 -5.70
N PRO A 18 6.83 -26.45 -4.79
CA PRO A 18 6.69 -25.94 -3.42
C PRO A 18 8.05 -25.96 -2.70
N PRO A 19 8.21 -25.14 -1.67
CA PRO A 19 9.42 -25.16 -0.86
C PRO A 19 9.63 -26.55 -0.24
N LYS A 20 10.88 -26.98 -0.13
CA LYS A 20 11.22 -28.20 0.60
C LYS A 20 10.82 -28.03 2.06
N PRO A 21 10.31 -29.09 2.72
CA PRO A 21 10.11 -29.05 4.16
C PRO A 21 11.49 -28.92 4.83
N GLY A 22 11.60 -28.04 5.81
CA GLY A 22 12.79 -27.92 6.63
C GLY A 22 12.76 -28.92 7.79
N THR A 23 13.92 -29.19 8.36
CA THR A 23 14.08 -30.05 9.57
C THR A 23 13.72 -29.28 10.86
N SER A 24 13.60 -27.95 10.77
CA SER A 24 13.18 -27.05 11.84
C SER A 24 12.23 -25.96 11.34
N PRO A 25 11.48 -25.28 12.23
CA PRO A 25 10.67 -24.12 11.87
C PRO A 25 11.48 -22.99 11.21
N ALA A 26 12.69 -22.72 11.70
CA ALA A 26 13.59 -21.71 11.14
C ALA A 26 14.02 -22.07 9.71
N GLU A 27 14.40 -23.32 9.46
CA GLU A 27 14.79 -23.80 8.14
C GLU A 27 13.59 -23.79 7.17
N SER A 28 12.42 -24.21 7.61
CA SER A 28 11.17 -24.14 6.82
C SER A 28 10.84 -22.70 6.43
N PHE A 29 10.99 -21.73 7.35
CA PHE A 29 10.84 -20.32 7.08
C PHE A 29 11.85 -19.81 6.05
N HIS A 30 13.12 -20.22 6.17
CA HIS A 30 14.18 -19.85 5.22
C HIS A 30 13.87 -20.35 3.80
N PHE A 31 13.49 -21.62 3.64
CA PHE A 31 13.12 -22.19 2.34
C PHE A 31 11.87 -21.53 1.76
N HIS A 32 10.89 -21.21 2.61
CA HIS A 32 9.73 -20.44 2.18
C HIS A 32 10.13 -19.07 1.63
N ARG A 33 10.96 -18.31 2.38
CA ARG A 33 11.46 -17.00 1.93
C ARG A 33 12.24 -17.09 0.62
N GLN A 34 13.10 -18.08 0.46
CA GLN A 34 13.87 -18.31 -0.75
C GLN A 34 12.96 -18.60 -1.95
N THR A 35 11.94 -19.43 -1.75
CA THR A 35 10.96 -19.76 -2.79
C THR A 35 10.15 -18.52 -3.20
N GLN A 36 9.70 -17.71 -2.24
CA GLN A 36 9.01 -16.45 -2.51
C GLN A 36 9.89 -15.45 -3.28
N SER A 37 11.16 -15.32 -2.91
CA SER A 37 12.11 -14.45 -3.62
C SER A 37 12.34 -14.92 -5.05
N ARG A 38 12.51 -16.23 -5.27
CA ARG A 38 12.63 -16.81 -6.61
C ARG A 38 11.38 -16.56 -7.45
N ARG A 39 10.21 -16.79 -6.86
CA ARG A 39 8.90 -16.53 -7.51
C ARG A 39 8.77 -15.07 -7.90
N ALA A 40 9.07 -14.15 -6.99
CA ALA A 40 9.02 -12.72 -7.24
C ALA A 40 9.93 -12.30 -8.41
N ARG A 41 11.16 -12.85 -8.46
CA ARG A 41 12.11 -12.59 -9.56
C ARG A 41 11.58 -13.08 -10.90
N ILE A 42 11.05 -14.32 -10.97
CA ILE A 42 10.49 -14.88 -12.20
C ILE A 42 9.34 -14.02 -12.71
N LEU A 43 8.41 -13.63 -11.84
CA LEU A 43 7.26 -12.81 -12.23
C LEU A 43 7.64 -11.36 -12.57
N GLY A 44 8.75 -10.86 -12.00
CA GLY A 44 9.30 -9.55 -12.32
C GLY A 44 9.95 -9.46 -13.69
N MET A 45 10.23 -10.59 -14.36
CA MET A 45 10.88 -10.60 -15.68
C MET A 45 9.94 -10.34 -16.86
N LEU A 46 8.64 -10.29 -16.64
CA LEU A 46 7.70 -9.86 -17.68
C LEU A 46 7.68 -8.33 -17.71
N LEU A 47 8.48 -7.74 -18.59
CA LEU A 47 8.68 -6.31 -18.72
C LEU A 47 7.73 -5.70 -19.74
N VAL A 48 7.34 -4.46 -19.51
CA VAL A 48 6.52 -3.62 -20.38
C VAL A 48 7.31 -2.35 -20.66
N PRO A 49 7.53 -1.96 -21.92
CA PRO A 49 8.13 -0.68 -22.24
C PRO A 49 7.14 0.44 -21.92
N LEU A 50 7.66 1.49 -21.32
CA LEU A 50 6.99 2.78 -21.14
C LEU A 50 7.76 3.80 -21.95
N GLU A 51 7.07 4.54 -22.81
CA GLU A 51 7.56 5.71 -23.50
C GLU A 51 7.54 6.93 -22.57
N GLU A 52 7.88 8.10 -23.11
CA GLU A 52 7.71 9.36 -22.40
C GLU A 52 6.29 9.49 -21.83
N ASP A 53 6.14 10.16 -20.71
CA ASP A 53 4.87 10.34 -20.01
C ASP A 53 4.13 9.02 -19.67
N TYR A 54 4.88 7.91 -19.53
CA TYR A 54 4.34 6.60 -19.16
C TYR A 54 3.35 6.00 -20.19
N GLU A 55 3.42 6.40 -21.43
CA GLU A 55 2.66 5.77 -22.51
C GLU A 55 3.16 4.35 -22.77
N ILE A 56 2.24 3.41 -22.92
CA ILE A 56 2.56 2.04 -23.34
C ILE A 56 2.35 1.93 -24.85
N PRO A 57 3.41 1.65 -25.66
CA PRO A 57 3.33 1.62 -27.11
C PRO A 57 2.63 0.35 -27.65
N LEU A 58 1.47 0.02 -27.11
CA LEU A 58 0.66 -1.12 -27.51
C LEU A 58 -0.78 -0.68 -27.82
N ARG A 59 -1.30 -1.09 -28.97
CA ARG A 59 -2.59 -0.67 -29.54
C ARG A 59 -3.80 -0.75 -28.58
N ARG A 60 -3.76 -1.63 -27.58
CA ARG A 60 -4.86 -1.87 -26.62
C ARG A 60 -4.38 -1.78 -25.18
N ALA A 61 -3.32 -1.01 -24.96
CA ALA A 61 -2.86 -0.74 -23.60
C ALA A 61 -3.88 0.13 -22.85
N PRO A 62 -4.10 -0.10 -21.57
CA PRO A 62 -4.81 0.85 -20.74
C PRO A 62 -3.95 2.12 -20.57
N ASP A 63 -4.59 3.27 -20.37
CA ASP A 63 -3.88 4.47 -19.95
C ASP A 63 -3.45 4.33 -18.49
N LEU A 64 -2.14 4.35 -18.24
CA LEU A 64 -1.55 4.25 -16.91
C LEU A 64 -0.84 5.52 -16.46
N ARG A 65 -0.86 6.58 -17.27
CA ARG A 65 -0.09 7.81 -17.02
C ARG A 65 -0.37 8.39 -15.65
N LEU A 66 -1.64 8.51 -15.27
CA LEU A 66 -2.00 9.06 -13.97
C LEU A 66 -1.51 8.17 -12.81
N ALA A 67 -1.70 6.86 -12.90
CA ALA A 67 -1.25 5.92 -11.88
C ALA A 67 0.27 5.92 -11.72
N CYS A 68 1.01 6.02 -12.83
CA CYS A 68 2.48 6.11 -12.81
C CYS A 68 2.94 7.47 -12.26
N THR A 69 2.32 8.57 -12.67
CA THR A 69 2.66 9.92 -12.16
C THR A 69 2.41 10.03 -10.66
N GLU A 70 1.35 9.44 -10.15
CA GLU A 70 1.08 9.41 -8.70
C GLU A 70 2.12 8.64 -7.90
N ALA A 71 2.73 7.62 -8.50
CA ALA A 71 3.69 6.75 -7.83
C ALA A 71 5.15 7.20 -7.99
N TYR A 72 5.49 7.68 -9.17
CA TYR A 72 6.88 7.97 -9.57
C TYR A 72 7.16 9.47 -9.75
N GLY A 73 6.13 10.30 -9.83
CA GLY A 73 6.27 11.69 -10.27
C GLY A 73 6.16 11.84 -11.79
N PRO A 74 6.53 13.00 -12.35
CA PRO A 74 6.57 13.24 -13.79
C PRO A 74 7.48 12.24 -14.52
N GLY A 75 7.10 11.82 -15.73
CA GLY A 75 7.91 10.93 -16.55
C GLY A 75 9.19 11.60 -17.05
N GLU A 76 10.34 10.94 -16.87
CA GLU A 76 11.65 11.47 -17.24
C GLU A 76 12.25 10.77 -18.50
N GLY A 77 11.44 10.03 -19.25
CA GLY A 77 11.87 9.32 -20.46
C GLY A 77 11.41 7.86 -20.51
N GLN A 78 12.03 7.10 -21.42
CA GLN A 78 11.69 5.69 -21.63
C GLN A 78 12.15 4.79 -20.49
N ALA A 79 11.34 3.80 -20.13
CA ALA A 79 11.64 2.84 -19.07
C ALA A 79 11.14 1.44 -19.40
N LEU A 80 11.71 0.44 -18.74
CA LEU A 80 11.20 -0.94 -18.73
C LEU A 80 10.72 -1.26 -17.31
N VAL A 81 9.42 -1.50 -17.16
CA VAL A 81 8.79 -1.75 -15.86
C VAL A 81 8.13 -3.13 -15.87
N SER A 82 8.23 -3.85 -14.75
CA SER A 82 7.58 -5.16 -14.69
C SER A 82 6.05 -5.03 -14.74
N LEU A 83 5.40 -5.93 -15.48
CA LEU A 83 3.93 -5.96 -15.52
C LEU A 83 3.34 -6.11 -14.12
N ARG A 84 3.99 -6.86 -13.23
CA ARG A 84 3.55 -7.03 -11.85
C ARG A 84 3.50 -5.70 -11.10
N GLU A 85 4.51 -4.89 -11.29
CA GLU A 85 4.60 -3.55 -10.69
C GLU A 85 3.51 -2.62 -11.24
N LEU A 86 3.36 -2.56 -12.56
CA LEU A 86 2.29 -1.78 -13.20
C LEU A 86 0.90 -2.17 -12.70
N LEU A 87 0.65 -3.47 -12.48
CA LEU A 87 -0.61 -3.92 -11.90
C LEU A 87 -0.78 -3.45 -10.44
N GLY A 88 0.31 -3.38 -9.69
CA GLY A 88 0.34 -2.80 -8.34
C GLY A 88 0.01 -1.31 -8.34
N LEU A 89 0.59 -0.54 -9.28
CA LEU A 89 0.31 0.89 -9.46
C LEU A 89 -1.17 1.15 -9.77
N VAL A 90 -1.72 0.40 -10.72
CA VAL A 90 -3.15 0.50 -11.06
C VAL A 90 -4.03 0.20 -9.84
N GLY A 91 -3.71 -0.86 -9.09
CA GLY A 91 -4.44 -1.19 -7.86
C GLY A 91 -4.37 -0.08 -6.82
N ALA A 92 -3.19 0.48 -6.60
CA ALA A 92 -2.99 1.59 -5.66
C ALA A 92 -3.73 2.86 -6.10
N HIS A 93 -3.71 3.19 -7.40
CA HIS A 93 -4.47 4.30 -7.96
C HIS A 93 -5.98 4.13 -7.72
N GLU A 94 -6.52 2.94 -7.99
CA GLU A 94 -7.94 2.65 -7.74
C GLU A 94 -8.30 2.77 -6.24
N TRP A 95 -7.43 2.30 -5.35
CA TRP A 95 -7.64 2.45 -3.90
C TRP A 95 -7.54 3.91 -3.45
N ARG A 96 -6.61 4.67 -4.01
CA ARG A 96 -6.50 6.11 -3.75
C ARG A 96 -7.76 6.85 -4.21
N LYS A 97 -8.27 6.50 -5.38
CA LYS A 97 -9.47 7.11 -5.96
C LYS A 97 -10.74 6.75 -5.20
N ASN A 98 -10.95 5.46 -4.94
CA ASN A 98 -12.21 4.94 -4.40
C ASN A 98 -12.22 4.89 -2.87
N GLY A 99 -11.06 4.87 -2.23
CA GLY A 99 -10.89 4.62 -0.80
C GLY A 99 -11.22 3.19 -0.39
N ILE A 100 -10.71 2.79 0.76
CA ILE A 100 -10.98 1.52 1.42
C ILE A 100 -11.90 1.80 2.60
N VAL A 101 -13.02 1.07 2.66
CA VAL A 101 -13.95 1.18 3.79
C VAL A 101 -13.26 0.66 5.06
N VAL A 102 -13.28 1.44 6.12
CA VAL A 102 -12.79 1.09 7.44
C VAL A 102 -14.00 1.12 8.40
N PRO A 103 -14.61 -0.05 8.70
CA PRO A 103 -15.84 -0.11 9.49
C PRO A 103 -15.75 0.59 10.84
N ALA A 104 -14.65 0.37 11.57
CA ALA A 104 -14.41 1.02 12.87
C ALA A 104 -14.31 2.55 12.78
N LEU A 105 -13.93 3.10 11.63
CA LEU A 105 -13.91 4.54 11.37
C LEU A 105 -15.29 5.06 10.91
N GLY A 106 -16.14 4.18 10.37
CA GLY A 106 -17.40 4.55 9.71
C GLY A 106 -17.19 5.33 8.40
N ASP A 107 -15.99 5.27 7.82
CA ASP A 107 -15.59 6.09 6.69
C ASP A 107 -14.54 5.37 5.82
N ARG A 108 -13.98 6.06 4.83
CA ARG A 108 -12.96 5.53 3.90
C ARG A 108 -11.60 6.16 4.16
N ILE A 109 -10.57 5.34 4.00
CA ILE A 109 -9.17 5.77 3.92
C ILE A 109 -8.71 5.62 2.48
N HIS A 110 -7.99 6.60 1.97
CA HIS A 110 -7.46 6.67 0.61
C HIS A 110 -5.94 6.50 0.63
N PRO A 111 -5.42 5.27 0.53
CA PRO A 111 -3.99 5.02 0.64
C PRO A 111 -3.26 5.49 -0.61
N HIS A 112 -2.08 6.08 -0.44
CA HIS A 112 -1.18 6.40 -1.54
C HIS A 112 -0.30 5.18 -1.89
N TYR A 113 0.26 5.17 -3.11
CA TYR A 113 1.20 4.13 -3.52
C TYR A 113 2.39 4.04 -2.57
N GLY A 114 2.77 2.83 -2.19
CA GLY A 114 3.88 2.57 -1.28
C GLY A 114 3.58 2.78 0.21
N VAL A 115 2.41 3.34 0.56
CA VAL A 115 1.96 3.48 1.95
C VAL A 115 1.13 2.26 2.35
N PHE A 116 1.39 1.74 3.57
CA PHE A 116 0.68 0.57 4.07
C PHE A 116 -0.83 0.82 4.12
N SER A 117 -1.59 -0.07 3.50
CA SER A 117 -3.04 0.05 3.37
C SER A 117 -3.76 -0.77 4.44
N PRO A 118 -4.79 -0.25 5.13
CA PRO A 118 -5.52 -0.92 6.19
C PRO A 118 -6.54 -1.95 5.66
N ILE A 119 -6.12 -2.83 4.74
CA ILE A 119 -6.98 -3.89 4.18
C ILE A 119 -7.36 -4.92 5.24
N ARG A 120 -6.46 -5.19 6.18
CA ARG A 120 -6.72 -6.04 7.34
C ARG A 120 -7.14 -5.13 8.48
N SER A 121 -8.40 -5.25 8.90
CA SER A 121 -8.99 -4.35 9.89
C SER A 121 -8.76 -4.79 11.34
N GLU A 122 -8.26 -6.00 11.57
CA GLU A 122 -8.19 -6.59 12.92
C GLU A 122 -7.45 -5.69 13.92
N TYR A 123 -6.33 -5.09 13.52
CA TYR A 123 -5.58 -4.18 14.39
C TYR A 123 -6.29 -2.81 14.55
N VAL A 124 -7.07 -2.39 13.56
CA VAL A 124 -7.87 -1.16 13.62
C VAL A 124 -9.02 -1.33 14.61
N ASP A 125 -9.71 -2.48 14.55
CA ASP A 125 -10.79 -2.82 15.46
C ASP A 125 -10.28 -2.93 16.90
N LEU A 126 -9.09 -3.54 17.12
CA LEU A 126 -8.45 -3.57 18.43
C LEU A 126 -8.20 -2.17 19.01
N VAL A 127 -7.72 -1.22 18.21
CA VAL A 127 -7.52 0.17 18.65
C VAL A 127 -8.85 0.89 18.86
N ALA A 128 -9.87 0.57 18.06
CA ALA A 128 -11.20 1.14 18.22
C ALA A 128 -11.84 0.74 19.56
N ASP A 129 -11.61 -0.49 20.03
CA ASP A 129 -12.28 -1.07 21.21
C ASP A 129 -11.42 -1.03 22.47
N ALA A 130 -10.09 -0.87 22.38
CA ALA A 130 -9.19 -0.89 23.54
C ALA A 130 -9.56 0.20 24.56
N PRO A 131 -9.52 -0.06 25.88
CA PRO A 131 -9.71 0.96 26.88
C PRO A 131 -8.62 2.04 26.78
N LEU A 132 -9.01 3.32 26.81
CA LEU A 132 -8.08 4.44 26.76
C LEU A 132 -7.76 4.90 28.18
N PRO A 133 -6.48 5.00 28.56
CA PRO A 133 -6.06 5.45 29.88
C PRO A 133 -6.31 6.97 30.09
N SER A 134 -6.38 7.73 28.98
CA SER A 134 -6.60 9.18 28.97
C SER A 134 -7.17 9.59 27.62
N ASN A 135 -7.96 10.67 27.62
CA ASN A 135 -8.45 11.31 26.40
C ASN A 135 -7.70 12.62 26.08
N ALA A 136 -6.63 12.95 26.80
CA ALA A 136 -5.93 14.23 26.60
C ALA A 136 -4.96 14.18 25.41
N LEU A 137 -4.10 13.18 25.34
CA LEU A 137 -3.03 13.07 24.34
C LEU A 137 -2.79 11.61 23.95
N ALA A 138 -2.58 11.38 22.66
CA ALA A 138 -2.10 10.09 22.12
C ALA A 138 -1.01 10.31 21.08
N PHE A 139 -0.19 9.28 20.88
CA PHE A 139 0.82 9.22 19.84
C PHE A 139 0.52 8.05 18.90
N ASP A 140 0.54 8.30 17.59
CA ASP A 140 0.47 7.28 16.53
C ASP A 140 1.82 7.23 15.82
N ILE A 141 2.67 6.29 16.24
CA ILE A 141 4.04 6.17 15.74
C ILE A 141 4.06 5.23 14.54
N GLY A 142 4.51 5.73 13.38
CA GLY A 142 4.41 5.02 12.11
C GLY A 142 2.99 5.09 11.56
N THR A 143 2.44 6.29 11.49
CA THR A 143 1.01 6.53 11.19
C THR A 143 0.55 6.04 9.81
N GLY A 144 1.46 5.90 8.85
CA GLY A 144 1.14 5.42 7.51
C GLY A 144 0.03 6.24 6.83
N THR A 145 -1.16 5.65 6.70
CA THR A 145 -2.34 6.32 6.12
C THR A 145 -3.07 7.26 7.07
N GLY A 146 -2.67 7.34 8.33
CA GLY A 146 -3.37 8.11 9.35
C GLY A 146 -4.59 7.42 9.96
N VAL A 147 -4.81 6.13 9.65
CA VAL A 147 -6.05 5.43 10.04
C VAL A 147 -6.20 5.30 11.55
N LEU A 148 -5.14 4.97 12.29
CA LEU A 148 -5.20 4.85 13.75
C LEU A 148 -5.36 6.21 14.43
N ALA A 149 -4.64 7.23 13.95
CA ALA A 149 -4.83 8.60 14.41
C ALA A 149 -6.29 9.06 14.20
N ALA A 150 -6.91 8.73 13.05
CA ALA A 150 -8.30 9.05 12.78
C ALA A 150 -9.27 8.32 13.73
N ILE A 151 -9.03 7.04 14.02
CA ILE A 151 -9.81 6.27 15.01
C ILE A 151 -9.71 6.92 16.40
N LEU A 152 -8.51 7.24 16.85
CA LEU A 152 -8.28 7.86 18.15
C LEU A 152 -8.98 9.23 18.25
N ALA A 153 -8.94 10.02 17.17
CA ALA A 153 -9.65 11.29 17.11
C ALA A 153 -11.18 11.13 17.19
N ARG A 154 -11.73 10.14 16.49
CA ARG A 154 -13.17 9.79 16.55
C ARG A 154 -13.58 9.27 17.94
N ARG A 155 -12.68 8.64 18.67
CA ARG A 155 -12.87 8.20 20.05
C ARG A 155 -12.80 9.34 21.08
N GLY A 156 -12.56 10.58 20.65
CA GLY A 156 -12.59 11.76 21.50
C GLY A 156 -11.26 12.13 22.14
N ILE A 157 -10.13 11.60 21.68
CA ILE A 157 -8.80 12.10 22.08
C ILE A 157 -8.68 13.57 21.66
N ALA A 158 -8.30 14.43 22.59
CA ALA A 158 -8.25 15.87 22.37
C ALA A 158 -7.11 16.27 21.43
N ARG A 159 -5.93 15.65 21.57
CA ARG A 159 -4.75 15.89 20.73
C ARG A 159 -4.07 14.58 20.38
N ILE A 160 -3.74 14.41 19.10
CA ILE A 160 -2.96 13.26 18.60
C ILE A 160 -1.75 13.78 17.86
N VAL A 161 -0.57 13.20 18.14
CA VAL A 161 0.66 13.42 17.38
C VAL A 161 0.90 12.17 16.56
N ALA A 162 0.73 12.29 15.24
CA ALA A 162 0.92 11.21 14.27
C ALA A 162 2.27 11.37 13.58
N THR A 163 3.15 10.37 13.66
CA THR A 163 4.50 10.47 13.13
C THR A 163 4.79 9.37 12.12
N ASP A 164 5.67 9.67 11.14
CA ASP A 164 6.23 8.68 10.23
C ASP A 164 7.61 9.15 9.73
N GLN A 165 8.45 8.21 9.31
CA GLN A 165 9.75 8.50 8.69
C GLN A 165 9.59 8.78 7.18
N ASP A 166 8.60 8.16 6.53
CA ASP A 166 8.38 8.28 5.10
C ASP A 166 7.55 9.53 4.76
N PRO A 167 8.10 10.50 4.02
CA PRO A 167 7.35 11.69 3.58
C PRO A 167 6.07 11.37 2.80
N ARG A 168 6.03 10.23 2.09
CA ARG A 168 4.84 9.78 1.36
C ARG A 168 3.73 9.36 2.33
N ALA A 169 4.09 8.71 3.44
CA ALA A 169 3.15 8.35 4.49
C ALA A 169 2.56 9.61 5.14
N LEU A 170 3.41 10.60 5.46
CA LEU A 170 2.96 11.87 6.02
C LEU A 170 2.01 12.62 5.09
N THR A 171 2.31 12.65 3.79
CA THR A 171 1.43 13.25 2.77
C THR A 171 0.09 12.51 2.69
N CYS A 172 0.12 11.17 2.74
CA CYS A 172 -1.07 10.34 2.74
C CYS A 172 -1.93 10.57 4.00
N ALA A 173 -1.29 10.59 5.19
CA ALA A 173 -1.98 10.83 6.46
C ALA A 173 -2.67 12.20 6.46
N ARG A 174 -1.95 13.27 6.07
CA ARG A 174 -2.53 14.63 5.99
C ARG A 174 -3.75 14.68 5.07
N ALA A 175 -3.65 14.10 3.86
CA ALA A 175 -4.76 14.08 2.90
C ALA A 175 -5.99 13.33 3.44
N ASN A 176 -5.79 12.20 4.13
CA ASN A 176 -6.88 11.45 4.76
C ASN A 176 -7.51 12.21 5.94
N LEU A 177 -6.68 12.78 6.82
CA LEU A 177 -7.15 13.53 7.99
C LEU A 177 -7.91 14.80 7.60
N GLU A 178 -7.46 15.50 6.56
CA GLU A 178 -8.17 16.63 5.97
C GLU A 178 -9.53 16.22 5.43
N ARG A 179 -9.59 15.13 4.63
CA ARG A 179 -10.84 14.57 4.11
C ARG A 179 -11.83 14.18 5.20
N LEU A 180 -11.32 13.69 6.33
CA LEU A 180 -12.12 13.28 7.48
C LEU A 180 -12.49 14.45 8.43
N GLY A 181 -11.97 15.66 8.18
CA GLY A 181 -12.20 16.84 9.03
C GLY A 181 -11.57 16.72 10.42
N LEU A 182 -10.38 16.11 10.53
CA LEU A 182 -9.70 15.80 11.80
C LEU A 182 -8.39 16.58 12.02
N THR A 183 -8.07 17.51 11.15
CA THR A 183 -6.81 18.30 11.21
C THR A 183 -6.66 19.15 12.48
N ASP A 184 -7.76 19.56 13.10
CA ASP A 184 -7.73 20.34 14.34
C ASP A 184 -7.29 19.50 15.56
N ARG A 185 -7.35 18.16 15.48
CA ARG A 185 -7.03 17.23 16.56
C ARG A 185 -5.76 16.44 16.31
N VAL A 186 -5.35 16.30 15.05
CA VAL A 186 -4.22 15.45 14.66
C VAL A 186 -3.12 16.28 14.02
N GLU A 187 -1.99 16.36 14.71
CA GLU A 187 -0.76 16.97 14.22
C GLU A 187 0.09 15.89 13.55
N VAL A 188 0.45 16.08 12.27
CA VAL A 188 1.28 15.13 11.50
C VAL A 188 2.71 15.64 11.39
N VAL A 189 3.64 14.94 12.01
CA VAL A 189 5.05 15.34 12.19
C VAL A 189 5.99 14.27 11.62
N GLN A 190 7.07 14.71 11.00
CA GLN A 190 8.13 13.80 10.59
C GLN A 190 9.01 13.44 11.79
N ALA A 191 9.29 12.15 12.00
CA ALA A 191 10.14 11.65 13.09
C ALA A 191 11.29 10.82 12.52
#